data_be90e58a047970417d3f019780716da6
#
_entry.id   be90e58a047970417d3f019780716da6
#
_cell.length_a   1.000
_cell.length_b   1.000
_cell.length_c   1.000
_cell.angle_alpha   90.00
_cell.angle_beta   90.00
_cell.angle_gamma   90.00
#
_symmetry.space_group_name_H-M   'P 1'
#
loop_
_entity.id
_entity.type
_entity.pdbx_description
1 polymer ?
#
loop_
_entity_poly.entity_id
_entity_poly.type
_entity_poly.pdbx_seq_one_letter_code
_entity_poly.pdbx_strand_id
1 'polypeptide(L)'
;MISIKTPHEINLMKHAGLILQKTHKMLATFIVPGTTTQKLDSLAKAFYLKHNVTSAFKNYHGFPKHICTSVNEVVVHGIPTTKTILKLGDIITIDLGIYYKGYYADCACTYFVGDKTLTPPLITLTQTALMQGLTQIKPGNHFSDISYAIQTFANQHNLGIVKDFTGHGIGTSLHKKPYIPNFGQPHQGAIFKEGMTFCVEPMLTLGSPEIEILVDNWTVVTTDKSLSAHFEHTVVVTNSSYEILA
;
A
#
# COMPACT_ATOMS: atom_id res chain seq x y z
N MET A 1 -6.07 22.72 -0.91
CA MET A 1 -4.79 23.00 -0.20
C MET A 1 -4.41 21.71 0.52
N ILE A 2 -3.12 21.30 0.49
CA ILE A 2 -2.63 20.13 1.23
C ILE A 2 -2.60 20.51 2.71
N SER A 3 -3.21 19.67 3.57
CA SER A 3 -3.29 19.96 5.02
C SER A 3 -1.97 19.65 5.72
N ILE A 4 -1.51 20.57 6.55
CA ILE A 4 -0.37 20.38 7.44
C ILE A 4 -0.90 19.83 8.76
N LYS A 5 -0.28 18.77 9.27
CA LYS A 5 -0.66 18.15 10.55
C LYS A 5 0.13 18.75 11.69
N THR A 6 -0.52 18.95 12.80
CA THR A 6 0.11 19.30 14.07
C THR A 6 0.86 18.07 14.66
N PRO A 7 1.82 18.27 15.57
CA PRO A 7 2.49 17.13 16.26
C PRO A 7 1.52 16.18 16.95
N HIS A 8 0.42 16.69 17.51
CA HIS A 8 -0.62 15.85 18.13
C HIS A 8 -1.32 14.94 17.10
N GLU A 9 -1.71 15.50 15.94
CA GLU A 9 -2.34 14.73 14.85
C GLU A 9 -1.41 13.68 14.27
N ILE A 10 -0.12 14.02 14.08
CA ILE A 10 0.92 13.08 13.65
C ILE A 10 1.06 11.92 14.65
N ASN A 11 1.03 12.20 15.96
CA ASN A 11 1.09 11.15 16.98
C ASN A 11 -0.11 10.21 16.94
N LEU A 12 -1.32 10.69 16.64
CA LEU A 12 -2.49 9.83 16.43
C LEU A 12 -2.33 8.93 15.21
N MET A 13 -1.85 9.48 14.09
CA MET A 13 -1.56 8.71 12.87
C MET A 13 -0.45 7.68 13.10
N LYS A 14 0.59 8.05 13.84
CA LYS A 14 1.69 7.16 14.23
C LYS A 14 1.20 5.98 15.09
N HIS A 15 0.30 6.26 16.04
CA HIS A 15 -0.32 5.21 16.85
C HIS A 15 -1.14 4.24 15.96
N ALA A 16 -1.91 4.76 15.00
CA ALA A 16 -2.62 3.95 14.02
C ALA A 16 -1.64 3.09 13.21
N GLY A 17 -0.57 3.69 12.68
CA GLY A 17 0.46 2.98 11.92
C GLY A 17 1.14 1.86 12.69
N LEU A 18 1.44 2.07 13.97
CA LEU A 18 1.99 1.02 14.84
C LEU A 18 1.05 -0.19 14.98
N ILE A 19 -0.27 0.05 15.00
CA ILE A 19 -1.26 -1.04 15.02
C ILE A 19 -1.25 -1.78 13.68
N LEU A 20 -1.16 -1.08 12.54
CA LEU A 20 -1.05 -1.70 11.21
C LEU A 20 0.21 -2.55 11.10
N GLN A 21 1.36 -2.05 11.52
CA GLN A 21 2.62 -2.82 11.53
C GLN A 21 2.51 -4.11 12.37
N LYS A 22 1.86 -4.03 13.56
CA LYS A 22 1.59 -5.21 14.39
C LYS A 22 0.62 -6.16 13.72
N THR A 23 -0.38 -5.65 12.99
CA THR A 23 -1.33 -6.46 12.22
C THR A 23 -0.60 -7.21 11.11
N HIS A 24 0.26 -6.53 10.33
CA HIS A 24 1.09 -7.17 9.30
C HIS A 24 1.98 -8.27 9.89
N LYS A 25 2.67 -8.01 11.00
CA LYS A 25 3.51 -9.02 11.68
C LYS A 25 2.69 -10.24 12.12
N MET A 26 1.51 -10.03 12.65
CA MET A 26 0.60 -11.12 13.05
C MET A 26 0.11 -11.89 11.83
N LEU A 27 -0.39 -11.21 10.78
CA LEU A 27 -0.91 -11.86 9.57
C LEU A 27 0.18 -12.65 8.83
N ALA A 28 1.42 -12.15 8.79
CA ALA A 28 2.55 -12.81 8.15
C ALA A 28 2.77 -14.25 8.65
N THR A 29 2.43 -14.55 9.93
CA THR A 29 2.55 -15.91 10.49
C THR A 29 1.48 -16.88 9.97
N PHE A 30 0.43 -16.35 9.34
CA PHE A 30 -0.66 -17.15 8.74
C PHE A 30 -0.59 -17.21 7.21
N ILE A 31 0.41 -16.57 6.58
CA ILE A 31 0.63 -16.65 5.13
C ILE A 31 1.38 -17.94 4.82
N VAL A 32 0.62 -19.03 4.81
CA VAL A 32 1.11 -20.39 4.57
C VAL A 32 0.15 -21.13 3.62
N PRO A 33 0.62 -22.15 2.90
CA PRO A 33 -0.26 -22.95 2.05
C PRO A 33 -1.48 -23.49 2.81
N GLY A 34 -2.65 -23.46 2.19
CA GLY A 34 -3.93 -23.88 2.79
C GLY A 34 -4.69 -22.78 3.55
N THR A 35 -4.07 -21.62 3.81
CA THR A 35 -4.79 -20.50 4.42
C THR A 35 -5.70 -19.82 3.39
N THR A 36 -6.97 -19.58 3.76
CA THR A 36 -7.90 -18.80 2.93
C THR A 36 -7.70 -17.30 3.15
N THR A 37 -7.93 -16.48 2.12
CA THR A 37 -7.89 -15.01 2.27
C THR A 37 -8.95 -14.51 3.24
N GLN A 38 -10.13 -15.20 3.33
CA GLN A 38 -11.15 -14.92 4.35
C GLN A 38 -10.63 -15.09 5.78
N LYS A 39 -9.77 -16.09 6.03
CA LYS A 39 -9.18 -16.29 7.37
C LYS A 39 -8.29 -15.09 7.75
N LEU A 40 -7.52 -14.55 6.81
CA LEU A 40 -6.69 -13.36 7.04
C LEU A 40 -7.55 -12.13 7.39
N ASP A 41 -8.65 -11.89 6.67
CA ASP A 41 -9.62 -10.83 6.98
C ASP A 41 -10.22 -10.99 8.39
N SER A 42 -10.60 -12.21 8.76
CA SER A 42 -11.18 -12.49 10.08
C SER A 42 -10.18 -12.25 11.21
N LEU A 43 -8.90 -12.60 11.02
CA LEU A 43 -7.82 -12.35 11.96
C LEU A 43 -7.55 -10.85 12.11
N ALA A 44 -7.49 -10.10 10.99
CA ALA A 44 -7.32 -8.65 11.01
C ALA A 44 -8.48 -7.97 11.75
N LYS A 45 -9.74 -8.34 11.45
CA LYS A 45 -10.92 -7.84 12.17
C LYS A 45 -10.80 -8.06 13.68
N ALA A 46 -10.46 -9.28 14.12
CA ALA A 46 -10.31 -9.59 15.55
C ALA A 46 -9.20 -8.77 16.20
N PHE A 47 -8.09 -8.56 15.47
CA PHE A 47 -6.97 -7.74 15.95
C PHE A 47 -7.36 -6.27 16.09
N TYR A 48 -8.10 -5.71 15.12
CA TYR A 48 -8.61 -4.34 15.17
C TYR A 48 -9.54 -4.11 16.37
N LEU A 49 -10.46 -5.04 16.61
CA LEU A 49 -11.36 -4.98 17.78
C LEU A 49 -10.57 -4.98 19.10
N LYS A 50 -9.55 -5.85 19.22
CA LYS A 50 -8.69 -5.93 20.41
C LYS A 50 -7.93 -4.61 20.68
N HIS A 51 -7.61 -3.86 19.63
CA HIS A 51 -6.86 -2.60 19.74
C HIS A 51 -7.74 -1.34 19.72
N ASN A 52 -9.09 -1.51 19.77
CA ASN A 52 -10.06 -0.41 19.74
C ASN A 52 -9.89 0.50 18.51
N VAL A 53 -9.63 -0.08 17.33
CA VAL A 53 -9.60 0.61 16.06
C VAL A 53 -10.62 0.00 15.11
N THR A 54 -11.00 0.76 14.06
CA THR A 54 -11.91 0.28 13.02
C THR A 54 -11.20 0.19 11.68
N SER A 55 -11.59 -0.79 10.84
CA SER A 55 -11.12 -0.84 9.47
C SER A 55 -11.53 0.42 8.72
N ALA A 56 -10.58 0.98 7.96
CA ALA A 56 -10.84 2.08 7.04
C ALA A 56 -11.56 1.61 5.76
N PHE A 57 -11.43 0.33 5.42
CA PHE A 57 -11.94 -0.23 4.15
C PHE A 57 -13.37 -0.76 4.25
N LYS A 58 -13.75 -1.35 5.39
CA LYS A 58 -15.09 -1.92 5.55
C LYS A 58 -16.18 -0.88 5.33
N ASN A 59 -17.02 -1.10 4.30
CA ASN A 59 -18.07 -0.20 3.83
C ASN A 59 -17.58 1.12 3.17
N TYR A 60 -16.27 1.30 2.97
CA TYR A 60 -15.75 2.42 2.20
C TYR A 60 -16.15 2.24 0.72
N HIS A 61 -16.97 3.15 0.19
CA HIS A 61 -17.60 3.03 -1.13
C HIS A 61 -18.27 1.66 -1.39
N GLY A 62 -18.68 0.94 -0.33
CA GLY A 62 -19.32 -0.37 -0.44
C GLY A 62 -18.35 -1.57 -0.39
N PHE A 63 -17.03 -1.36 -0.18
CA PHE A 63 -16.09 -2.48 -0.04
C PHE A 63 -16.51 -3.44 1.09
N PRO A 64 -16.59 -4.78 0.83
CA PRO A 64 -17.30 -5.67 1.74
C PRO A 64 -16.46 -6.24 2.87
N LYS A 65 -15.13 -5.98 2.93
CA LYS A 65 -14.19 -6.63 3.86
C LYS A 65 -13.37 -5.62 4.67
N HIS A 66 -12.57 -6.11 5.62
CA HIS A 66 -11.78 -5.27 6.52
C HIS A 66 -10.38 -4.97 5.99
N ILE A 67 -9.89 -5.82 5.09
CA ILE A 67 -8.57 -5.71 4.43
C ILE A 67 -8.73 -6.06 2.96
N CYS A 68 -7.75 -5.68 2.12
CA CYS A 68 -7.61 -6.23 0.77
C CYS A 68 -6.58 -7.36 0.78
N THR A 69 -6.82 -8.38 -0.08
CA THR A 69 -5.92 -9.53 -0.26
C THR A 69 -5.75 -9.82 -1.74
N SER A 70 -4.62 -9.44 -2.30
CA SER A 70 -4.36 -9.48 -3.74
C SER A 70 -3.32 -10.55 -4.03
N VAL A 71 -3.75 -11.66 -4.67
CA VAL A 71 -2.92 -12.85 -4.90
C VAL A 71 -2.48 -12.88 -6.37
N ASN A 72 -1.20 -13.09 -6.62
CA ASN A 72 -0.55 -13.28 -7.92
C ASN A 72 -0.81 -12.12 -8.91
N GLU A 73 -1.69 -12.33 -9.90
CA GLU A 73 -2.08 -11.35 -10.92
C GLU A 73 -3.01 -10.25 -10.39
N VAL A 74 -3.53 -10.39 -9.17
CA VAL A 74 -4.36 -9.36 -8.55
C VAL A 74 -3.46 -8.21 -8.12
N VAL A 75 -3.71 -7.02 -8.67
CA VAL A 75 -2.92 -5.80 -8.43
C VAL A 75 -3.31 -5.18 -7.09
N VAL A 76 -4.59 -4.82 -6.95
CA VAL A 76 -5.16 -4.18 -5.73
C VAL A 76 -6.62 -4.60 -5.54
N HIS A 77 -7.15 -4.27 -4.38
CA HIS A 77 -8.56 -4.41 -4.00
C HIS A 77 -9.11 -5.84 -4.05
N GLY A 78 -8.26 -6.86 -4.02
CA GLY A 78 -8.70 -8.26 -3.95
C GLY A 78 -9.60 -8.49 -2.74
N ILE A 79 -10.83 -9.00 -2.96
CA ILE A 79 -11.81 -9.24 -1.89
C ILE A 79 -11.50 -10.56 -1.18
N PRO A 80 -11.24 -10.56 0.13
CA PRO A 80 -11.07 -11.77 0.93
C PRO A 80 -12.24 -12.75 0.80
N THR A 81 -11.94 -14.03 0.46
CA THR A 81 -12.95 -15.08 0.24
C THR A 81 -12.48 -16.44 0.74
N THR A 82 -13.42 -17.35 1.04
CA THR A 82 -13.13 -18.74 1.37
C THR A 82 -12.69 -19.56 0.15
N LYS A 83 -12.92 -19.05 -1.07
CA LYS A 83 -12.57 -19.74 -2.32
C LYS A 83 -11.09 -19.55 -2.70
N THR A 84 -10.48 -18.44 -2.30
CA THR A 84 -9.06 -18.17 -2.56
C THR A 84 -8.23 -18.76 -1.44
N ILE A 85 -7.55 -19.87 -1.75
CA ILE A 85 -6.70 -20.63 -0.82
C ILE A 85 -5.25 -20.47 -1.28
N LEU A 86 -4.39 -19.99 -0.38
CA LEU A 86 -2.97 -19.80 -0.66
C LEU A 86 -2.27 -21.13 -0.96
N LYS A 87 -1.41 -21.13 -1.98
CA LYS A 87 -0.60 -22.27 -2.42
C LYS A 87 0.88 -21.94 -2.29
N LEU A 88 1.69 -22.95 -2.20
CA LEU A 88 3.16 -22.80 -2.26
C LEU A 88 3.55 -22.14 -3.59
N GLY A 89 4.35 -21.10 -3.52
CA GLY A 89 4.77 -20.32 -4.69
C GLY A 89 3.93 -19.08 -4.98
N ASP A 90 2.76 -18.92 -4.36
CA ASP A 90 1.97 -17.68 -4.51
C ASP A 90 2.70 -16.48 -3.91
N ILE A 91 2.40 -15.31 -4.45
CA ILE A 91 2.64 -14.04 -3.78
C ILE A 91 1.29 -13.45 -3.36
N ILE A 92 1.24 -12.76 -2.23
CA ILE A 92 0.02 -12.11 -1.75
C ILE A 92 0.34 -10.73 -1.21
N THR A 93 -0.33 -9.71 -1.72
CA THR A 93 -0.35 -8.38 -1.08
C THR A 93 -1.47 -8.35 -0.05
N ILE A 94 -1.10 -7.98 1.17
CA ILE A 94 -2.03 -7.60 2.23
C ILE A 94 -2.01 -6.08 2.32
N ASP A 95 -3.18 -5.49 2.17
CA ASP A 95 -3.37 -4.05 2.24
C ASP A 95 -4.33 -3.75 3.40
N LEU A 96 -3.90 -2.86 4.30
CA LEU A 96 -4.48 -2.60 5.62
C LEU A 96 -4.68 -1.12 5.86
N GLY A 97 -5.94 -0.71 6.02
CA GLY A 97 -6.28 0.63 6.47
C GLY A 97 -7.06 0.64 7.77
N ILE A 98 -6.75 1.54 8.69
CA ILE A 98 -7.51 1.76 9.92
C ILE A 98 -7.82 3.22 10.18
N TYR A 99 -8.92 3.41 10.95
CA TYR A 99 -9.33 4.67 11.52
C TYR A 99 -9.13 4.65 13.04
N TYR A 100 -8.47 5.68 13.56
CA TYR A 100 -8.22 5.86 14.99
C TYR A 100 -8.37 7.33 15.39
N LYS A 101 -9.33 7.62 16.28
CA LYS A 101 -9.54 8.96 16.89
C LYS A 101 -9.53 10.13 15.90
N GLY A 102 -10.20 9.99 14.76
CA GLY A 102 -10.33 11.04 13.75
C GLY A 102 -9.32 10.97 12.60
N TYR A 103 -8.36 10.05 12.65
CA TYR A 103 -7.29 9.93 11.67
C TYR A 103 -7.18 8.53 11.08
N TYR A 104 -6.75 8.49 9.82
CA TYR A 104 -6.51 7.26 9.06
C TYR A 104 -5.00 6.99 8.96
N ALA A 105 -4.65 5.73 8.86
CA ALA A 105 -3.36 5.23 8.41
C ALA A 105 -3.61 4.07 7.45
N ASP A 106 -2.72 3.92 6.47
CA ASP A 106 -2.79 2.95 5.39
C ASP A 106 -1.42 2.37 5.10
N CYS A 107 -1.34 1.08 4.76
CA CYS A 107 -0.10 0.45 4.32
C CYS A 107 -0.35 -0.90 3.66
N ALA A 108 0.49 -1.24 2.68
CA ALA A 108 0.46 -2.52 1.98
C ALA A 108 1.84 -3.19 1.96
N CYS A 109 1.82 -4.52 2.05
CA CYS A 109 3.00 -5.37 1.92
C CYS A 109 2.70 -6.61 1.10
N THR A 110 3.59 -6.97 0.17
CA THR A 110 3.55 -8.23 -0.56
C THR A 110 4.42 -9.28 0.11
N TYR A 111 3.89 -10.47 0.26
CA TYR A 111 4.53 -11.63 0.90
C TYR A 111 4.62 -12.80 -0.08
N PHE A 112 5.65 -13.62 0.08
CA PHE A 112 5.81 -14.90 -0.61
C PHE A 112 5.24 -16.04 0.25
N VAL A 113 4.49 -16.95 -0.37
CA VAL A 113 3.93 -18.14 0.28
C VAL A 113 4.89 -19.31 0.09
N GLY A 114 5.87 -19.41 0.97
CA GLY A 114 6.90 -20.46 0.88
C GLY A 114 8.17 -20.13 1.63
N ASP A 115 9.25 -20.78 1.22
CA ASP A 115 10.58 -20.53 1.75
C ASP A 115 11.04 -19.13 1.32
N LYS A 116 11.32 -18.29 2.29
CA LYS A 116 11.75 -16.89 2.06
C LYS A 116 13.04 -16.75 1.25
N THR A 117 13.87 -17.79 1.22
CA THR A 117 15.08 -17.80 0.38
C THR A 117 14.76 -17.86 -1.12
N LEU A 118 13.54 -18.26 -1.48
CA LEU A 118 13.03 -18.38 -2.83
C LEU A 118 12.09 -17.20 -3.22
N THR A 119 12.10 -16.12 -2.44
CA THR A 119 11.24 -14.94 -2.69
C THR A 119 11.47 -14.39 -4.10
N PRO A 120 10.41 -14.26 -4.93
CA PRO A 120 10.54 -13.70 -6.27
C PRO A 120 11.13 -12.28 -6.25
N PRO A 121 12.05 -11.95 -7.20
CA PRO A 121 12.67 -10.61 -7.27
C PRO A 121 11.66 -9.46 -7.33
N LEU A 122 10.49 -9.67 -7.94
CA LEU A 122 9.42 -8.65 -8.02
C LEU A 122 9.10 -8.04 -6.65
N ILE A 123 9.02 -8.87 -5.60
CA ILE A 123 8.69 -8.40 -4.23
C ILE A 123 9.75 -7.42 -3.73
N THR A 124 11.02 -7.83 -3.79
CA THR A 124 12.13 -6.99 -3.30
C THR A 124 12.34 -5.75 -4.16
N LEU A 125 12.15 -5.87 -5.48
CA LEU A 125 12.26 -4.75 -6.42
C LEU A 125 11.13 -3.72 -6.19
N THR A 126 9.90 -4.15 -5.99
CA THR A 126 8.79 -3.23 -5.72
C THR A 126 8.97 -2.50 -4.39
N GLN A 127 9.42 -3.21 -3.35
CA GLN A 127 9.78 -2.59 -2.07
C GLN A 127 10.92 -1.57 -2.24
N THR A 128 11.95 -1.91 -3.02
CA THR A 128 13.06 -1.00 -3.29
C THR A 128 12.59 0.22 -4.08
N ALA A 129 11.71 0.06 -5.07
CA ALA A 129 11.13 1.18 -5.81
C ALA A 129 10.41 2.17 -4.88
N LEU A 130 9.60 1.67 -3.93
CA LEU A 130 8.97 2.48 -2.91
C LEU A 130 10.02 3.26 -2.11
N MET A 131 11.04 2.58 -1.59
CA MET A 131 12.09 3.22 -0.78
C MET A 131 12.88 4.27 -1.59
N GLN A 132 13.17 4.03 -2.89
CA GLN A 132 13.79 5.02 -3.77
C GLN A 132 12.91 6.27 -3.93
N GLY A 133 11.60 6.09 -4.10
CA GLY A 133 10.63 7.19 -4.10
C GLY A 133 10.68 7.99 -2.79
N LEU A 134 10.64 7.32 -1.66
CA LEU A 134 10.66 7.96 -0.34
C LEU A 134 11.93 8.79 -0.09
N THR A 135 13.10 8.38 -0.64
CA THR A 135 14.34 9.17 -0.50
C THR A 135 14.25 10.57 -1.13
N GLN A 136 13.27 10.79 -2.01
CA GLN A 136 13.04 12.10 -2.65
C GLN A 136 12.29 13.08 -1.75
N ILE A 137 11.74 12.63 -0.62
CA ILE A 137 11.00 13.50 0.32
C ILE A 137 12.00 14.33 1.13
N LYS A 138 12.35 15.48 0.57
CA LYS A 138 13.32 16.45 1.13
C LYS A 138 12.82 17.88 0.91
N PRO A 139 13.21 18.83 1.74
CA PRO A 139 12.94 20.24 1.50
C PRO A 139 13.38 20.68 0.10
N GLY A 140 12.53 21.40 -0.60
CA GLY A 140 12.79 21.90 -1.95
C GLY A 140 12.41 20.95 -3.09
N ASN A 141 12.24 19.67 -2.82
CA ASN A 141 11.77 18.69 -3.81
C ASN A 141 10.24 18.76 -3.98
N HIS A 142 9.77 18.25 -5.12
CA HIS A 142 8.37 18.19 -5.50
C HIS A 142 7.77 16.79 -5.37
N PHE A 143 6.45 16.68 -5.28
CA PHE A 143 5.77 15.38 -5.24
C PHE A 143 6.13 14.50 -6.41
N SER A 144 6.29 15.06 -7.63
CA SER A 144 6.64 14.28 -8.82
C SER A 144 8.07 13.72 -8.80
N ASP A 145 8.95 14.19 -7.91
CA ASP A 145 10.28 13.60 -7.77
C ASP A 145 10.18 12.17 -7.20
N ILE A 146 9.19 11.89 -6.34
CA ILE A 146 8.83 10.52 -5.92
C ILE A 146 8.46 9.67 -7.14
N SER A 147 7.52 10.17 -7.94
CA SER A 147 7.01 9.50 -9.13
C SER A 147 8.12 9.16 -10.13
N TYR A 148 8.99 10.12 -10.38
CA TYR A 148 10.13 9.97 -11.29
C TYR A 148 11.15 8.94 -10.79
N ALA A 149 11.46 8.93 -9.49
CA ALA A 149 12.39 7.97 -8.88
C ALA A 149 11.83 6.53 -8.97
N ILE A 150 10.54 6.33 -8.64
CA ILE A 150 9.87 5.03 -8.76
C ILE A 150 9.93 4.55 -10.22
N GLN A 151 9.52 5.40 -11.16
CA GLN A 151 9.52 5.07 -12.59
C GLN A 151 10.92 4.74 -13.11
N THR A 152 11.92 5.53 -12.74
CA THR A 152 13.30 5.31 -13.17
C THR A 152 13.80 3.95 -12.70
N PHE A 153 13.56 3.62 -11.42
CA PHE A 153 13.94 2.32 -10.88
C PHE A 153 13.20 1.17 -11.56
N ALA A 154 11.88 1.26 -11.71
CA ALA A 154 11.08 0.22 -12.36
C ALA A 154 11.53 -0.04 -13.81
N ASN A 155 11.79 1.03 -14.59
CA ASN A 155 12.28 0.92 -15.97
C ASN A 155 13.65 0.24 -16.06
N GLN A 156 14.57 0.53 -15.11
CA GLN A 156 15.89 -0.12 -15.05
C GLN A 156 15.80 -1.64 -14.82
N HIS A 157 14.70 -2.10 -14.22
CA HIS A 157 14.45 -3.50 -13.91
C HIS A 157 13.40 -4.16 -14.84
N ASN A 158 12.99 -3.47 -15.93
CA ASN A 158 11.98 -3.94 -16.88
C ASN A 158 10.65 -4.33 -16.23
N LEU A 159 10.21 -3.57 -15.20
CA LEU A 159 8.93 -3.78 -14.53
C LEU A 159 7.85 -2.89 -15.14
N GLY A 160 6.65 -3.44 -15.31
CA GLY A 160 5.46 -2.67 -15.64
C GLY A 160 5.04 -1.79 -14.46
N ILE A 161 4.57 -0.56 -14.74
CA ILE A 161 4.08 0.39 -13.73
C ILE A 161 2.59 0.59 -13.97
N VAL A 162 1.76 0.15 -13.03
CA VAL A 162 0.32 0.41 -13.08
C VAL A 162 0.07 1.91 -12.94
N LYS A 163 -0.70 2.50 -13.87
CA LYS A 163 -0.89 3.95 -13.99
C LYS A 163 -2.24 4.44 -13.46
N ASP A 164 -3.19 3.54 -13.32
CA ASP A 164 -4.59 3.85 -13.01
C ASP A 164 -4.81 4.12 -11.52
N PHE A 165 -3.87 3.71 -10.67
CA PHE A 165 -3.87 3.91 -9.24
C PHE A 165 -2.67 4.74 -8.79
N THR A 166 -2.86 5.51 -7.74
CA THR A 166 -1.88 6.50 -7.29
C THR A 166 -1.81 6.55 -5.78
N GLY A 167 -0.69 6.93 -5.24
CA GLY A 167 -0.60 7.39 -3.86
C GLY A 167 -1.49 8.62 -3.62
N HIS A 168 -1.78 8.90 -2.37
CA HIS A 168 -2.77 9.91 -2.01
C HIS A 168 -2.44 10.61 -0.69
N GLY A 169 -2.94 11.82 -0.53
CA GLY A 169 -2.96 12.47 0.78
C GLY A 169 -3.83 11.68 1.76
N ILE A 170 -3.44 11.64 3.03
CA ILE A 170 -4.15 10.95 4.10
C ILE A 170 -4.20 11.80 5.37
N GLY A 171 -5.12 11.49 6.27
CA GLY A 171 -5.26 12.17 7.57
C GLY A 171 -6.66 12.03 8.12
N THR A 172 -7.48 13.08 8.08
CA THR A 172 -8.90 13.04 8.49
C THR A 172 -9.83 12.36 7.48
N SER A 173 -9.30 12.02 6.31
CA SER A 173 -9.95 11.17 5.29
C SER A 173 -8.94 10.13 4.84
N LEU A 174 -9.42 8.95 4.44
CA LEU A 174 -8.57 7.88 3.91
C LEU A 174 -7.87 8.36 2.64
N HIS A 175 -8.62 8.76 1.63
CA HIS A 175 -8.09 9.32 0.39
C HIS A 175 -8.43 10.80 0.27
N LYS A 176 -7.44 11.61 -0.06
CA LYS A 176 -7.59 13.03 -0.40
C LYS A 176 -6.43 13.52 -1.27
N LYS A 177 -6.57 14.68 -1.86
CA LYS A 177 -5.43 15.33 -2.56
C LYS A 177 -4.26 15.61 -1.60
N PRO A 178 -2.99 15.55 -2.10
CA PRO A 178 -2.61 15.33 -3.50
C PRO A 178 -2.73 13.87 -3.91
N TYR A 179 -2.88 13.61 -5.21
CA TYR A 179 -2.63 12.30 -5.81
C TYR A 179 -1.18 12.23 -6.25
N ILE A 180 -0.53 11.09 -6.02
CA ILE A 180 0.90 10.89 -6.23
C ILE A 180 1.09 9.70 -7.17
N PRO A 181 1.11 9.92 -8.49
CA PRO A 181 1.35 8.85 -9.46
C PRO A 181 2.71 8.18 -9.24
N ASN A 182 2.83 6.92 -9.65
CA ASN A 182 4.10 6.18 -9.61
C ASN A 182 4.96 6.41 -10.86
N PHE A 183 4.62 7.40 -11.66
CA PHE A 183 5.30 7.80 -12.91
C PHE A 183 5.14 9.31 -13.14
N GLY A 184 6.05 9.90 -13.92
CA GLY A 184 5.96 11.31 -14.29
C GLY A 184 7.31 11.97 -14.51
N GLN A 185 7.29 13.27 -14.78
CA GLN A 185 8.49 14.10 -14.92
C GLN A 185 8.87 14.72 -13.58
N PRO A 186 10.17 14.91 -13.28
CA PRO A 186 10.61 15.52 -12.02
C PRO A 186 10.25 17.01 -11.94
N HIS A 187 10.36 17.56 -10.74
CA HIS A 187 10.22 18.99 -10.43
C HIS A 187 8.83 19.59 -10.75
N GLN A 188 7.78 18.78 -10.59
CA GLN A 188 6.39 19.21 -10.81
C GLN A 188 5.53 19.03 -9.54
N GLY A 189 4.41 19.76 -9.51
CA GLY A 189 3.47 19.71 -8.39
C GLY A 189 3.92 20.55 -7.20
N ALA A 190 3.31 20.31 -6.04
CA ALA A 190 3.63 21.03 -4.82
C ALA A 190 5.01 20.63 -4.27
N ILE A 191 5.67 21.57 -3.61
CA ILE A 191 6.91 21.35 -2.85
C ILE A 191 6.54 20.77 -1.48
N PHE A 192 7.38 19.85 -0.98
CA PHE A 192 7.19 19.28 0.35
C PHE A 192 7.29 20.33 1.46
N LYS A 193 6.36 20.23 2.40
CA LYS A 193 6.36 21.05 3.62
C LYS A 193 6.21 20.15 4.83
N GLU A 194 6.93 20.48 5.90
CA GLU A 194 6.82 19.79 7.18
C GLU A 194 5.37 19.66 7.63
N GLY A 195 5.00 18.48 8.16
CA GLY A 195 3.65 18.12 8.59
C GLY A 195 2.70 17.68 7.48
N MET A 196 3.12 17.63 6.20
CA MET A 196 2.34 16.97 5.15
C MET A 196 2.34 15.47 5.38
N THR A 197 1.17 14.81 5.24
CA THR A 197 1.01 13.35 5.34
C THR A 197 0.36 12.79 4.09
N PHE A 198 0.91 11.70 3.57
CA PHE A 198 0.45 11.04 2.33
C PHE A 198 0.95 9.61 2.25
N CYS A 199 0.33 8.82 1.35
CA CYS A 199 0.72 7.48 0.99
C CYS A 199 1.55 7.49 -0.30
N VAL A 200 2.58 6.66 -0.35
CA VAL A 200 3.35 6.33 -1.55
C VAL A 200 3.23 4.83 -1.76
N GLU A 201 2.77 4.41 -2.94
CA GLU A 201 2.26 3.05 -3.12
C GLU A 201 2.49 2.52 -4.55
N PRO A 202 3.73 2.20 -4.95
CA PRO A 202 3.97 1.59 -6.25
C PRO A 202 3.32 0.20 -6.38
N MET A 203 2.60 0.01 -7.49
CA MET A 203 2.11 -1.26 -7.98
C MET A 203 2.90 -1.63 -9.23
N LEU A 204 3.74 -2.65 -9.14
CA LEU A 204 4.62 -3.08 -10.25
C LEU A 204 4.29 -4.49 -10.71
N THR A 205 4.46 -4.75 -12.01
CA THR A 205 4.14 -6.03 -12.65
C THR A 205 5.36 -6.63 -13.34
N LEU A 206 5.40 -7.96 -13.44
CA LEU A 206 6.43 -8.65 -14.25
C LEU A 206 6.18 -8.57 -15.75
N GLY A 207 4.96 -8.25 -16.16
CA GLY A 207 4.54 -8.16 -17.57
C GLY A 207 3.93 -6.81 -17.88
N SER A 208 2.83 -6.83 -18.64
CA SER A 208 2.10 -5.62 -18.99
C SER A 208 1.57 -4.88 -17.78
N PRO A 209 1.65 -3.54 -17.73
CA PRO A 209 1.00 -2.74 -16.68
C PRO A 209 -0.51 -2.55 -16.89
N GLU A 210 -1.05 -3.06 -18.00
CA GLU A 210 -2.47 -2.93 -18.33
C GLU A 210 -3.34 -3.77 -17.39
N ILE A 211 -4.44 -3.20 -16.94
CA ILE A 211 -5.31 -3.79 -15.93
C ILE A 211 -6.75 -3.94 -16.39
N GLU A 212 -7.49 -4.80 -15.74
CA GLU A 212 -8.95 -4.89 -15.84
C GLU A 212 -9.59 -5.00 -14.45
N ILE A 213 -10.79 -4.46 -14.31
CA ILE A 213 -11.59 -4.59 -13.08
C ILE A 213 -12.57 -5.74 -13.28
N LEU A 214 -12.59 -6.69 -12.34
CA LEU A 214 -13.45 -7.85 -12.43
C LEU A 214 -14.92 -7.51 -12.16
N VAL A 215 -15.81 -8.48 -12.43
CA VAL A 215 -17.28 -8.34 -12.29
C VAL A 215 -17.76 -8.02 -10.87
N ASP A 216 -16.92 -8.16 -9.87
CA ASP A 216 -17.20 -7.74 -8.50
C ASP A 216 -17.05 -6.22 -8.28
N ASN A 217 -16.65 -5.47 -9.32
CA ASN A 217 -16.41 -4.02 -9.35
C ASN A 217 -15.29 -3.53 -8.40
N TRP A 218 -14.45 -4.43 -7.88
CA TRP A 218 -13.37 -4.11 -6.96
C TRP A 218 -12.03 -4.72 -7.36
N THR A 219 -12.01 -6.04 -7.55
CA THR A 219 -10.77 -6.76 -7.81
C THR A 219 -10.15 -6.32 -9.13
N VAL A 220 -8.94 -5.80 -9.05
CA VAL A 220 -8.14 -5.33 -10.20
C VAL A 220 -7.08 -6.37 -10.51
N VAL A 221 -6.99 -6.80 -11.76
CA VAL A 221 -6.00 -7.81 -12.21
C VAL A 221 -5.21 -7.30 -13.40
N THR A 222 -4.00 -7.84 -13.60
CA THR A 222 -3.25 -7.65 -14.85
C THR A 222 -3.94 -8.36 -15.99
N THR A 223 -4.04 -7.72 -17.17
CA THR A 223 -4.71 -8.30 -18.34
C THR A 223 -3.98 -9.53 -18.90
N ASP A 224 -2.65 -9.57 -18.77
CA ASP A 224 -1.79 -10.67 -19.22
C ASP A 224 -1.56 -11.76 -18.14
N LYS A 225 -2.21 -11.64 -16.97
CA LYS A 225 -2.06 -12.55 -15.81
C LYS A 225 -0.64 -12.62 -15.25
N SER A 226 0.21 -11.64 -15.54
CA SER A 226 1.52 -11.53 -14.89
C SER A 226 1.40 -11.19 -13.42
N LEU A 227 2.41 -11.60 -12.63
CA LEU A 227 2.46 -11.29 -11.20
C LEU A 227 2.54 -9.79 -10.96
N SER A 228 1.82 -9.32 -9.95
CA SER A 228 1.87 -7.95 -9.45
C SER A 228 2.26 -7.92 -7.98
N ALA A 229 3.08 -6.94 -7.60
CA ALA A 229 3.41 -6.63 -6.20
C ALA A 229 3.07 -5.18 -5.89
N HIS A 230 2.59 -4.95 -4.67
CA HIS A 230 2.23 -3.65 -4.16
C HIS A 230 2.85 -3.46 -2.77
N PHE A 231 3.51 -2.34 -2.57
CA PHE A 231 3.99 -1.88 -1.27
C PHE A 231 3.55 -0.45 -1.06
N GLU A 232 3.18 -0.13 0.17
CA GLU A 232 2.70 1.19 0.53
C GLU A 232 3.19 1.59 1.91
N HIS A 233 3.52 2.88 2.05
CA HIS A 233 3.74 3.52 3.34
C HIS A 233 2.97 4.83 3.46
N THR A 234 2.30 5.02 4.60
CA THR A 234 1.90 6.35 5.07
C THR A 234 3.13 7.03 5.66
N VAL A 235 3.44 8.23 5.17
CA VAL A 235 4.58 9.03 5.62
C VAL A 235 4.18 10.41 6.09
N VAL A 236 5.02 11.03 6.92
CA VAL A 236 4.98 12.45 7.23
C VAL A 236 6.28 13.13 6.81
N VAL A 237 6.18 14.31 6.21
CA VAL A 237 7.35 15.17 5.91
C VAL A 237 7.86 15.79 7.19
N THR A 238 9.15 15.68 7.46
CA THR A 238 9.85 16.36 8.57
C THR A 238 10.58 17.60 8.07
N ASN A 239 11.23 18.33 8.96
CA ASN A 239 12.01 19.52 8.61
C ASN A 239 13.20 19.25 7.67
N SER A 240 13.69 18.01 7.59
CA SER A 240 14.87 17.66 6.78
C SER A 240 14.69 16.42 5.87
N SER A 241 13.63 15.61 6.11
CA SER A 241 13.41 14.34 5.43
C SER A 241 11.94 13.90 5.61
N TYR A 242 11.72 12.62 5.87
CA TYR A 242 10.41 12.02 6.16
C TYR A 242 10.50 11.03 7.32
N GLU A 243 9.33 10.71 7.88
CA GLU A 243 9.17 9.59 8.81
C GLU A 243 8.05 8.68 8.30
N ILE A 244 8.28 7.35 8.35
CA ILE A 244 7.25 6.35 8.05
C ILE A 244 6.35 6.21 9.28
N LEU A 245 5.06 6.43 9.10
CA LEU A 245 4.04 6.27 10.14
C LEU A 245 3.42 4.86 10.13
N ALA A 246 3.23 4.26 8.91
CA ALA A 246 2.66 2.93 8.71
C ALA A 246 3.36 2.20 7.57
#